data_f340e006998ee9d936e50db7b1b1a3a6
#
_entry.id   f340e006998ee9d936e50db7b1b1a3a6
#
_cell.length_a   1.000
_cell.length_b   1.000
_cell.length_c   1.000
_cell.angle_alpha   90.00
_cell.angle_beta   90.00
_cell.angle_gamma   90.00
#
_symmetry.space_group_name_H-M   'P 1'
#
loop_
_entity.id
_entity.type
_entity.pdbx_description
1 polymer ?
#
loop_
_entity_poly.entity_id
_entity_poly.type
_entity_poly.pdbx_seq_one_letter_code
_entity_poly.pdbx_strand_id
1 'polypeptide(L)'
;MSTPVFLQRVILQNYKSIGHCDVLLRPLTWLVGGNGAGKSNFLDALQLVSDALNGSLDNALNERGGINEVRRRSRGHPTHFGIRLDIRLPDGRKGHFAFRIGALKNGGYEVQNEECIIGGIGRGPAYQVERGTLKHSSESTFPAITSDRLA
;
A
#
# COMPACT_ATOMS: atom_id res chain seq x y z
N MET A 1 -10.26 21.77 -15.86
CA MET A 1 -9.19 20.77 -15.65
C MET A 1 -9.41 20.13 -14.28
N SER A 2 -9.53 18.82 -14.22
CA SER A 2 -9.61 18.13 -12.92
C SER A 2 -8.25 18.24 -12.23
N THR A 3 -8.24 18.72 -10.99
CA THR A 3 -7.04 18.68 -10.16
C THR A 3 -6.65 17.21 -9.94
N PRO A 4 -5.41 16.81 -10.21
CA PRO A 4 -5.02 15.41 -10.04
C PRO A 4 -5.09 14.99 -8.57
N VAL A 5 -5.29 13.69 -8.34
CA VAL A 5 -5.10 13.10 -7.01
C VAL A 5 -3.67 13.37 -6.58
N PHE A 6 -3.48 13.86 -5.36
CA PHE A 6 -2.17 14.18 -4.82
C PHE A 6 -1.83 13.25 -3.66
N LEU A 7 -0.73 12.52 -3.80
CA LEU A 7 -0.16 11.70 -2.74
C LEU A 7 0.55 12.63 -1.73
N GLN A 8 0.04 12.67 -0.48
CA GLN A 8 0.52 13.59 0.55
C GLN A 8 1.49 12.96 1.54
N ARG A 9 1.37 11.66 1.78
CA ARG A 9 2.18 10.94 2.76
C ARG A 9 2.29 9.47 2.39
N VAL A 10 3.45 8.90 2.62
CA VAL A 10 3.72 7.47 2.45
C VAL A 10 4.28 6.92 3.74
N ILE A 11 3.66 5.87 4.26
CA ILE A 11 4.17 5.12 5.41
C ILE A 11 4.45 3.70 4.93
N LEU A 12 5.69 3.23 5.14
CA LEU A 12 6.11 1.87 4.83
C LEU A 12 6.51 1.15 6.12
N GLN A 13 6.15 -0.11 6.22
CA GLN A 13 6.53 -0.99 7.32
C GLN A 13 7.03 -2.32 6.77
N ASN A 14 8.23 -2.72 7.19
CA ASN A 14 8.85 -4.00 6.83
C ASN A 14 8.94 -4.28 5.32
N TYR A 15 9.21 -3.25 4.52
CA TYR A 15 9.33 -3.35 3.07
C TYR A 15 10.80 -3.41 2.66
N LYS A 16 11.25 -4.54 2.11
CA LYS A 16 12.65 -4.79 1.70
C LYS A 16 13.65 -4.36 2.78
N SER A 17 14.51 -3.38 2.52
CA SER A 17 15.47 -2.85 3.52
C SER A 17 14.83 -1.91 4.54
N ILE A 18 13.62 -1.42 4.28
CA ILE A 18 12.95 -0.41 5.10
C ILE A 18 12.21 -1.10 6.25
N GLY A 19 12.62 -0.88 7.49
CA GLY A 19 11.89 -1.33 8.68
C GLY A 19 10.64 -0.52 8.92
N HIS A 20 10.82 0.80 8.93
CA HIS A 20 9.75 1.79 9.01
C HIS A 20 10.21 3.09 8.36
N CYS A 21 9.34 3.71 7.60
CA CYS A 21 9.51 5.10 7.19
C CYS A 21 8.16 5.80 7.12
N ASP A 22 8.18 7.11 7.29
CA ASP A 22 7.03 7.99 7.27
C ASP A 22 7.44 9.28 6.56
N VAL A 23 6.99 9.46 5.34
CA VAL A 23 7.44 10.53 4.44
C VAL A 23 6.27 11.39 4.02
N LEU A 24 6.32 12.67 4.39
CA LEU A 24 5.42 13.70 3.86
C LEU A 24 5.91 14.14 2.48
N LEU A 25 5.02 14.09 1.51
CA LEU A 25 5.29 14.51 0.14
C LEU A 25 4.73 15.91 -0.12
N ARG A 26 5.49 16.69 -0.87
CA ARG A 26 5.12 18.00 -1.41
C ARG A 26 5.11 17.90 -2.94
N PRO A 27 4.58 18.91 -3.66
CA PRO A 27 4.61 18.92 -5.13
C PRO A 27 6.00 18.66 -5.72
N LEU A 28 7.04 19.07 -5.00
CA LEU A 28 8.43 18.69 -5.28
C LEU A 28 9.06 18.15 -3.99
N THR A 29 9.52 16.91 -4.04
CA THR A 29 10.17 16.22 -2.93
C THR A 29 11.45 15.54 -3.42
N TRP A 30 12.57 15.81 -2.75
CA TRP A 30 13.86 15.23 -3.08
C TRP A 30 14.17 14.06 -2.13
N LEU A 31 14.46 12.90 -2.69
CA LEU A 31 14.98 11.75 -1.94
C LEU A 31 16.51 11.76 -2.00
N VAL A 32 17.15 12.15 -0.91
CA VAL A 32 18.60 12.27 -0.80
C VAL A 32 19.14 11.27 0.22
N GLY A 33 20.28 10.68 -0.05
CA GLY A 33 20.94 9.74 0.85
C GLY A 33 22.00 8.91 0.12
N GLY A 34 22.86 8.26 0.87
CA GLY A 34 23.89 7.36 0.35
C GLY A 34 23.33 6.14 -0.38
N ASN A 35 24.20 5.38 -1.04
CA ASN A 35 23.83 4.09 -1.61
C ASN A 35 23.37 3.14 -0.50
N GLY A 36 22.29 2.38 -0.76
CA GLY A 36 21.71 1.48 0.25
C GLY A 36 20.76 2.15 1.27
N ALA A 37 20.58 3.48 1.24
CA ALA A 37 19.70 4.20 2.16
C ALA A 37 18.18 3.89 1.98
N GLY A 38 17.81 3.02 1.05
CA GLY A 38 16.42 2.62 0.84
C GLY A 38 15.63 3.45 -0.18
N LYS A 39 16.25 4.43 -0.86
CA LYS A 39 15.56 5.29 -1.84
C LYS A 39 14.87 4.49 -2.95
N SER A 40 15.58 3.55 -3.56
CA SER A 40 15.02 2.69 -4.60
C SER A 40 13.91 1.78 -4.07
N ASN A 41 14.03 1.29 -2.83
CA ASN A 41 13.00 0.49 -2.20
C ASN A 41 11.74 1.30 -1.85
N PHE A 42 11.90 2.59 -1.53
CA PHE A 42 10.78 3.50 -1.35
C PHE A 42 10.00 3.71 -2.67
N LEU A 43 10.70 3.95 -3.77
CA LEU A 43 10.09 4.08 -5.09
C LEU A 43 9.46 2.76 -5.57
N ASP A 44 10.13 1.64 -5.33
CA ASP A 44 9.61 0.31 -5.66
C ASP A 44 8.33 -0.02 -4.87
N ALA A 45 8.19 0.44 -3.63
CA ALA A 45 6.96 0.29 -2.87
C ALA A 45 5.77 1.02 -3.53
N LEU A 46 5.99 2.22 -4.06
CA LEU A 46 4.96 2.95 -4.81
C LEU A 46 4.64 2.26 -6.14
N GLN A 47 5.67 1.75 -6.82
CA GLN A 47 5.50 0.99 -8.05
C GLN A 47 4.72 -0.30 -7.80
N LEU A 48 4.97 -1.02 -6.69
CA LEU A 48 4.20 -2.22 -6.31
C LEU A 48 2.71 -1.91 -6.17
N VAL A 49 2.35 -0.79 -5.53
CA VAL A 49 0.94 -0.38 -5.42
C VAL A 49 0.35 -0.11 -6.79
N SER A 50 1.08 0.62 -7.65
CA SER A 50 0.63 0.92 -9.01
C SER A 50 0.42 -0.36 -9.82
N ASP A 51 1.35 -1.30 -9.77
CA ASP A 51 1.28 -2.57 -10.51
C ASP A 51 0.11 -3.43 -10.00
N ALA A 52 -0.09 -3.50 -8.68
CA ALA A 52 -1.19 -4.24 -8.07
C ALA A 52 -2.57 -3.67 -8.42
N LEU A 53 -2.69 -2.34 -8.54
CA LEU A 53 -3.96 -1.68 -8.89
C LEU A 53 -4.26 -1.72 -10.39
N ASN A 54 -3.24 -1.75 -11.25
CA ASN A 54 -3.40 -1.80 -12.71
C ASN A 54 -3.43 -3.23 -13.27
N GLY A 55 -3.00 -4.20 -12.50
CA GLY A 55 -2.97 -5.61 -12.84
C GLY A 55 -3.51 -6.46 -11.71
N SER A 56 -2.63 -7.24 -11.06
CA SER A 56 -2.99 -8.01 -9.88
C SER A 56 -1.88 -7.97 -8.84
N LEU A 57 -2.25 -8.18 -7.58
CA LEU A 57 -1.27 -8.29 -6.48
C LEU A 57 -0.34 -9.49 -6.68
N ASP A 58 -0.86 -10.62 -7.20
CA ASP A 58 -0.05 -11.80 -7.51
C ASP A 58 1.07 -11.47 -8.50
N ASN A 59 0.73 -10.80 -9.60
CA ASN A 59 1.71 -10.40 -10.62
C ASN A 59 2.72 -9.40 -10.04
N ALA A 60 2.24 -8.37 -9.33
CA ALA A 60 3.10 -7.35 -8.73
C ALA A 60 4.11 -7.93 -7.72
N LEU A 61 3.71 -8.96 -6.95
CA LEU A 61 4.60 -9.67 -6.04
C LEU A 61 5.55 -10.60 -6.80
N ASN A 62 5.05 -11.37 -7.78
CA ASN A 62 5.84 -12.31 -8.55
C ASN A 62 6.97 -11.63 -9.35
N GLU A 63 6.72 -10.48 -9.95
CA GLU A 63 7.74 -9.66 -10.62
C GLU A 63 8.89 -9.25 -9.69
N ARG A 64 8.64 -9.21 -8.38
CA ARG A 64 9.63 -8.90 -7.34
C ARG A 64 10.23 -10.12 -6.67
N GLY A 65 9.97 -11.33 -7.19
CA GLY A 65 10.45 -12.58 -6.62
C GLY A 65 9.58 -13.15 -5.50
N GLY A 66 8.36 -12.65 -5.35
CA GLY A 66 7.37 -13.10 -4.37
C GLY A 66 7.44 -12.35 -3.04
N ILE A 67 6.48 -12.67 -2.16
CA ILE A 67 6.32 -12.01 -0.85
C ILE A 67 7.59 -12.06 0.01
N ASN A 68 8.38 -13.13 -0.07
CA ASN A 68 9.58 -13.29 0.72
C ASN A 68 10.73 -12.36 0.31
N GLU A 69 10.73 -11.85 -0.92
CA GLU A 69 11.69 -10.85 -1.40
C GLU A 69 11.20 -9.42 -1.11
N VAL A 70 9.91 -9.22 -0.98
CA VAL A 70 9.28 -7.91 -0.71
C VAL A 70 9.28 -7.59 0.77
N ARG A 71 8.92 -8.54 1.64
CA ARG A 71 8.96 -8.32 3.09
C ARG A 71 10.39 -8.19 3.61
N ARG A 72 10.58 -7.42 4.67
CA ARG A 72 11.89 -7.23 5.27
C ARG A 72 12.44 -8.54 5.84
N ARG A 73 13.69 -8.84 5.49
CA ARG A 73 14.49 -9.90 6.12
C ARG A 73 15.34 -9.28 7.22
N SER A 74 14.97 -9.48 8.48
CA SER A 74 15.73 -9.02 9.65
C SER A 74 15.66 -10.07 10.76
N ARG A 75 16.48 -9.88 11.81
CA ARG A 75 16.52 -10.81 12.95
C ARG A 75 15.17 -11.01 13.65
N GLY A 76 14.27 -10.02 13.60
CA GLY A 76 12.90 -10.13 14.12
C GLY A 76 11.94 -10.92 13.22
N HIS A 77 12.41 -11.38 12.07
CA HIS A 77 11.63 -12.18 11.10
C HIS A 77 10.19 -11.67 10.88
N PRO A 78 9.97 -10.39 10.55
CA PRO A 78 8.62 -9.91 10.31
C PRO A 78 8.00 -10.73 9.18
N THR A 79 6.82 -11.27 9.42
CA THR A 79 6.10 -12.11 8.45
C THR A 79 5.20 -11.31 7.53
N HIS A 80 5.12 -9.99 7.75
CA HIS A 80 4.26 -9.09 7.00
C HIS A 80 5.00 -7.82 6.59
N PHE A 81 4.45 -7.13 5.59
CA PHE A 81 4.75 -5.74 5.29
C PHE A 81 3.46 -4.93 5.16
N GLY A 82 3.55 -3.62 5.30
CA GLY A 82 2.43 -2.71 5.17
C GLY A 82 2.80 -1.45 4.42
N ILE A 83 1.82 -0.93 3.67
CA ILE A 83 1.92 0.34 2.96
C ILE A 83 0.66 1.16 3.28
N ARG A 84 0.86 2.44 3.58
CA ARG A 84 -0.22 3.42 3.70
C ARG A 84 0.10 4.64 2.85
N LEU A 85 -0.87 5.07 2.09
CA LEU A 85 -0.84 6.23 1.21
C LEU A 85 -1.93 7.22 1.66
N ASP A 86 -1.54 8.37 2.20
CA ASP A 86 -2.50 9.44 2.46
C ASP A 86 -2.61 10.29 1.19
N ILE A 87 -3.83 10.52 0.74
CA ILE A 87 -4.15 11.16 -0.53
C ILE A 87 -5.07 12.36 -0.35
N ARG A 88 -5.02 13.28 -1.29
CA ARG A 88 -6.00 14.34 -1.46
C ARG A 88 -6.61 14.24 -2.85
N LEU A 89 -7.93 14.21 -2.88
CA LEU A 89 -8.70 14.14 -4.12
C LEU A 89 -8.80 15.52 -4.80
N PRO A 90 -9.17 15.56 -6.10
CA PRO A 90 -9.34 16.81 -6.85
C PRO A 90 -10.36 17.77 -6.24
N ASP A 91 -11.38 17.26 -5.56
CA ASP A 91 -12.42 18.02 -4.86
C ASP A 91 -11.99 18.52 -3.47
N GLY A 92 -10.71 18.32 -3.08
CA GLY A 92 -10.13 18.73 -1.81
C GLY A 92 -10.36 17.76 -0.65
N ARG A 93 -11.18 16.71 -0.80
CA ARG A 93 -11.34 15.67 0.22
C ARG A 93 -10.02 14.95 0.45
N LYS A 94 -9.78 14.58 1.69
CA LYS A 94 -8.64 13.78 2.10
C LYS A 94 -9.06 12.35 2.37
N GLY A 95 -8.15 11.43 2.19
CA GLY A 95 -8.36 10.04 2.51
C GLY A 95 -7.05 9.28 2.63
N HIS A 96 -7.15 8.00 2.85
CA HIS A 96 -6.00 7.12 2.76
C HIS A 96 -6.39 5.77 2.19
N PHE A 97 -5.40 5.15 1.57
CA PHE A 97 -5.40 3.75 1.18
C PHE A 97 -4.31 3.04 1.96
N ALA A 98 -4.64 1.96 2.65
CA ALA A 98 -3.69 1.21 3.45
C ALA A 98 -3.94 -0.28 3.34
N PHE A 99 -2.86 -1.06 3.34
CA PHE A 99 -2.95 -2.51 3.37
C PHE A 99 -1.76 -3.14 4.11
N ARG A 100 -2.00 -4.36 4.60
CA ARG A 100 -0.99 -5.22 5.20
C ARG A 100 -1.07 -6.60 4.56
N ILE A 101 0.07 -7.12 4.13
CA ILE A 101 0.19 -8.42 3.50
C ILE A 101 1.13 -9.28 4.33
N GLY A 102 0.68 -10.48 4.67
CA GLY A 102 1.45 -11.45 5.43
C GLY A 102 1.90 -12.63 4.58
N ALA A 103 3.12 -13.12 4.81
CA ALA A 103 3.62 -14.34 4.22
C ALA A 103 3.05 -15.55 4.96
N LEU A 104 2.58 -16.54 4.22
CA LEU A 104 2.14 -17.82 4.74
C LEU A 104 3.31 -18.81 4.80
N LYS A 105 3.22 -19.80 5.70
CA LYS A 105 4.24 -20.83 5.87
C LYS A 105 4.43 -21.71 4.64
N ASN A 106 3.41 -21.85 3.82
CA ASN A 106 3.41 -22.65 2.58
C ASN A 106 3.97 -21.89 1.36
N GLY A 107 4.52 -20.67 1.53
CA GLY A 107 5.09 -19.87 0.46
C GLY A 107 4.10 -18.90 -0.22
N GLY A 108 2.81 -18.95 0.13
CA GLY A 108 1.81 -17.98 -0.32
C GLY A 108 1.77 -16.72 0.53
N TYR A 109 0.77 -15.88 0.28
CA TYR A 109 0.51 -14.69 1.07
C TYR A 109 -0.98 -14.55 1.41
N GLU A 110 -1.25 -13.70 2.38
CA GLU A 110 -2.60 -13.32 2.82
C GLU A 110 -2.67 -11.79 2.92
N VAL A 111 -3.73 -11.21 2.38
CA VAL A 111 -4.07 -9.80 2.66
C VAL A 111 -4.72 -9.76 4.05
N GLN A 112 -3.94 -9.38 5.05
CA GLN A 112 -4.39 -9.35 6.44
C GLN A 112 -5.35 -8.21 6.71
N ASN A 113 -5.10 -7.07 6.09
CA ASN A 113 -5.94 -5.89 6.17
C ASN A 113 -5.79 -5.07 4.87
N GLU A 114 -6.89 -4.49 4.43
CA GLU A 114 -6.92 -3.48 3.39
C GLU A 114 -8.07 -2.51 3.69
N GLU A 115 -7.81 -1.22 3.60
CA GLU A 115 -8.83 -0.21 3.79
C GLU A 115 -8.64 0.98 2.86
N CYS A 116 -9.73 1.57 2.44
CA CYS A 116 -9.77 2.86 1.80
C CYS A 116 -10.77 3.74 2.53
N ILE A 117 -10.30 4.86 3.06
CA ILE A 117 -11.15 5.83 3.75
C ILE A 117 -11.07 7.14 2.97
N ILE A 118 -12.23 7.65 2.55
CA ILE A 118 -12.35 8.92 1.83
C ILE A 118 -13.44 9.75 2.50
N GLY A 119 -13.15 11.00 2.81
CA GLY A 119 -14.18 11.94 3.24
C GLY A 119 -13.81 12.72 4.49
N GLY A 120 -14.75 13.55 4.95
CA GLY A 120 -14.63 14.37 6.15
C GLY A 120 -15.10 13.64 7.42
N ILE A 121 -15.08 14.36 8.53
CA ILE A 121 -15.47 13.87 9.86
C ILE A 121 -16.85 13.18 9.80
N GLY A 122 -16.93 11.95 10.31
CA GLY A 122 -18.19 11.20 10.46
C GLY A 122 -18.57 10.28 9.30
N ARG A 123 -17.75 10.15 8.25
CA ARG A 123 -17.93 9.13 7.22
C ARG A 123 -17.02 7.94 7.49
N GLY A 124 -17.61 6.76 7.55
CA GLY A 124 -16.91 5.50 7.70
C GLY A 124 -16.03 5.15 6.50
N PRO A 125 -15.32 4.01 6.53
CA PRO A 125 -14.48 3.57 5.44
C PRO A 125 -15.31 3.39 4.16
N ALA A 126 -14.74 3.80 3.02
CA ALA A 126 -15.31 3.52 1.71
C ALA A 126 -15.39 2.01 1.48
N TYR A 127 -14.34 1.30 1.85
CA TYR A 127 -14.35 -0.15 2.04
C TYR A 127 -13.29 -0.59 3.06
N GLN A 128 -13.48 -1.78 3.60
CA GLN A 128 -12.52 -2.44 4.47
C GLN A 128 -12.54 -3.94 4.20
N VAL A 129 -11.35 -4.51 4.02
CA VAL A 129 -11.14 -5.95 3.86
C VAL A 129 -10.28 -6.44 5.04
N GLU A 130 -10.69 -7.51 5.67
CA GLU A 130 -9.94 -8.17 6.73
C GLU A 130 -9.79 -9.65 6.39
N ARG A 131 -8.53 -10.14 6.36
CA ARG A 131 -8.17 -11.51 6.00
C ARG A 131 -8.84 -11.98 4.70
N GLY A 132 -8.80 -11.14 3.66
CA GLY A 132 -9.40 -11.44 2.36
C GLY A 132 -10.93 -11.37 2.33
N THR A 133 -11.60 -10.95 3.41
CA THR A 133 -13.05 -10.83 3.47
C THR A 133 -13.48 -9.37 3.51
N LEU A 134 -14.37 -8.96 2.60
CA LEU A 134 -14.95 -7.63 2.58
C LEU A 134 -15.87 -7.46 3.80
N LYS A 135 -15.55 -6.49 4.66
CA LYS A 135 -16.32 -6.17 5.87
C LYS A 135 -17.30 -5.02 5.66
N HIS A 136 -16.90 -4.05 4.86
CA HIS A 136 -17.70 -2.87 4.58
C HIS A 136 -17.38 -2.34 3.20
N SER A 137 -18.40 -1.92 2.45
CA SER A 137 -18.25 -1.21 1.19
C SER A 137 -19.37 -0.19 1.06
N SER A 138 -19.01 1.07 0.88
CA SER A 138 -19.97 2.17 0.61
C SER A 138 -19.99 2.60 -0.85
N GLU A 139 -18.92 2.37 -1.59
CA GLU A 139 -18.80 2.74 -3.02
C GLU A 139 -17.85 1.77 -3.73
N SER A 140 -18.24 1.34 -4.94
CA SER A 140 -17.52 0.35 -5.76
C SER A 140 -16.36 0.92 -6.61
N THR A 141 -16.11 2.22 -6.55
CA THR A 141 -15.20 2.93 -7.47
C THR A 141 -13.81 3.19 -6.91
N PHE A 142 -13.50 2.74 -5.69
CA PHE A 142 -12.20 2.99 -5.08
C PHE A 142 -11.19 1.87 -5.37
N PRO A 143 -9.88 2.21 -5.38
CA PRO A 143 -8.84 1.23 -5.64
C PRO A 143 -8.84 0.12 -4.58
N ALA A 144 -8.74 -1.12 -5.03
CA ALA A 144 -8.60 -2.30 -4.18
C ALA A 144 -7.56 -3.25 -4.79
N ILE A 145 -6.68 -3.78 -3.95
CA ILE A 145 -5.68 -4.77 -4.39
C ILE A 145 -6.20 -6.22 -4.27
N THR A 146 -7.31 -6.40 -3.57
CA THR A 146 -7.97 -7.69 -3.34
C THR A 146 -9.11 -7.98 -4.31
N SER A 147 -9.38 -7.12 -5.30
CA SER A 147 -10.52 -7.23 -6.22
C SER A 147 -10.61 -8.60 -6.93
N ASP A 148 -9.48 -9.21 -7.21
CA ASP A 148 -9.43 -10.51 -7.91
C ASP A 148 -9.88 -11.71 -7.05
N ARG A 149 -10.12 -11.51 -5.75
CA ARG A 149 -10.54 -12.57 -4.81
C ARG A 149 -11.96 -12.41 -4.28
N LEU A 150 -12.64 -11.32 -4.67
CA LEU A 150 -13.99 -11.01 -4.21
C LEU A 150 -15.07 -11.27 -5.28
N ALA A 151 -14.67 -11.78 -6.46
CA ALA A 151 -15.56 -12.18 -7.54
C ALA A 151 -16.00 -13.64 -7.43
#